data_3dadcd45ab50b1b0832ea2a48be2c594
#
_entry.id   3dadcd45ab50b1b0832ea2a48be2c594
#
_cell.length_a   1.000
_cell.length_b   1.000
_cell.length_c   1.000
_cell.angle_alpha   90.00
_cell.angle_beta   90.00
_cell.angle_gamma   90.00
#
_symmetry.space_group_name_H-M   'P 1'
#
loop_
_entity.id
_entity.type
_entity.pdbx_description
1 polymer ?
#
loop_
_entity_poly.entity_id
_entity_poly.type
_entity_poly.pdbx_seq_one_letter_code
_entity_poly.pdbx_strand_id
1 'polypeptide(L)'
;MKSSRLATTFITIIAVSGFAMLGGSVLKLDALHHYQFLSLLVISAVASRMKVKLPGVDGNMSVNLPFILIAAAQLSLFEAVVVALVSAGVQSIPKSGGTLQPVKMLFNVSTMVLAAGVATMLLHNDWLVSATHRIASLPLVAACSVFFLVNTLPVATIISLTEGSHLLRIWSSICHLSFPYYLACTGVTSIITAMTQLIGWQAPLAILPVMLLMYRCYRLYFSHAAEAPAAAKARAAGAQ
;
A
#
# COMPACT_ATOMS: atom_id res chain seq x y z
N MET A 1 15.75 17.11 21.01
CA MET A 1 14.40 17.67 21.33
C MET A 1 13.68 18.31 20.14
N LYS A 2 14.37 19.06 19.24
CA LYS A 2 13.73 19.70 18.05
C LYS A 2 13.18 18.67 17.04
N SER A 3 13.91 17.60 16.77
CA SER A 3 13.52 16.50 15.85
C SER A 3 12.23 15.78 16.31
N SER A 4 12.07 15.53 17.61
CA SER A 4 10.88 14.89 18.16
C SER A 4 9.59 15.72 17.96
N ARG A 5 9.66 17.04 18.09
CA ARG A 5 8.50 17.94 17.89
C ARG A 5 8.08 17.99 16.43
N LEU A 6 9.03 18.07 15.50
CA LEU A 6 8.75 18.07 14.06
C LEU A 6 8.10 16.76 13.62
N ALA A 7 8.62 15.64 14.11
CA ALA A 7 8.04 14.32 13.83
C ALA A 7 6.60 14.22 14.34
N THR A 8 6.33 14.68 15.58
CA THR A 8 4.96 14.66 16.14
C THR A 8 4.02 15.55 15.34
N THR A 9 4.45 16.79 15.00
CA THR A 9 3.63 17.70 14.18
C THR A 9 3.31 17.09 12.81
N PHE A 10 4.30 16.45 12.16
CA PHE A 10 4.10 15.79 10.88
C PHE A 10 3.10 14.63 10.97
N ILE A 11 3.22 13.76 11.99
CA ILE A 11 2.26 12.68 12.24
C ILE A 11 0.85 13.24 12.44
N THR A 12 0.72 14.34 13.20
CA THR A 12 -0.59 14.98 13.43
C THR A 12 -1.20 15.50 12.13
N ILE A 13 -0.40 16.15 11.26
CA ILE A 13 -0.87 16.63 9.96
C ILE A 13 -1.40 15.46 9.12
N ILE A 14 -0.63 14.38 9.00
CA ILE A 14 -1.04 13.19 8.25
C ILE A 14 -2.30 12.56 8.84
N ALA A 15 -2.40 12.46 10.18
CA ALA A 15 -3.58 11.92 10.84
C ALA A 15 -4.83 12.77 10.56
N VAL A 16 -4.74 14.10 10.74
CA VAL A 16 -5.85 15.02 10.47
C VAL A 16 -6.28 14.94 9.00
N SER A 17 -5.33 14.92 8.07
CA SER A 17 -5.63 14.78 6.63
C SER A 17 -6.32 13.44 6.32
N GLY A 18 -5.88 12.33 6.94
CA GLY A 18 -6.52 11.02 6.80
C GLY A 18 -7.96 11.00 7.33
N PHE A 19 -8.19 11.62 8.50
CA PHE A 19 -9.55 11.77 9.05
C PHE A 19 -10.42 12.68 8.17
N ALA A 20 -9.87 13.76 7.63
CA ALA A 20 -10.58 14.64 6.70
C ALA A 20 -10.97 13.90 5.40
N MET A 21 -10.08 13.06 4.87
CA MET A 21 -10.38 12.21 3.71
C MET A 21 -11.52 11.22 4.02
N LEU A 22 -11.46 10.55 5.17
CA LEU A 22 -12.51 9.64 5.61
C LEU A 22 -13.85 10.36 5.79
N GLY A 23 -13.87 11.49 6.50
CA GLY A 23 -15.07 12.31 6.69
C GLY A 23 -15.64 12.84 5.39
N GLY A 24 -14.77 13.33 4.49
CA GLY A 24 -15.17 13.79 3.15
C GLY A 24 -15.74 12.66 2.28
N SER A 25 -15.23 11.43 2.43
CA SER A 25 -15.76 10.27 1.71
C SER A 25 -17.17 9.87 2.16
N VAL A 26 -17.49 10.04 3.45
CA VAL A 26 -18.84 9.81 3.99
C VAL A 26 -19.87 10.78 3.40
N LEU A 27 -19.48 12.03 3.15
CA LEU A 27 -20.35 13.03 2.53
C LEU A 27 -20.67 12.74 1.05
N LYS A 28 -19.90 11.88 0.40
CA LYS A 28 -20.08 11.42 -0.99
C LYS A 28 -20.51 9.95 -1.03
N LEU A 29 -21.43 9.57 -0.15
CA LEU A 29 -21.97 8.21 -0.08
C LEU A 29 -22.90 8.00 -1.26
N ASP A 30 -22.42 7.25 -2.27
CA ASP A 30 -23.21 6.72 -3.37
C ASP A 30 -23.78 5.33 -3.01
N ALA A 31 -24.57 4.74 -3.92
CA ALA A 31 -25.09 3.40 -3.72
C ALA A 31 -23.96 2.37 -3.50
N LEU A 32 -24.04 1.62 -2.40
CA LEU A 32 -23.03 0.63 -2.04
C LEU A 32 -23.07 -0.60 -2.96
N HIS A 33 -21.91 -1.02 -3.45
CA HIS A 33 -21.72 -2.26 -4.21
C HIS A 33 -21.55 -3.48 -3.28
N HIS A 34 -22.59 -3.81 -2.52
CA HIS A 34 -22.52 -4.67 -1.33
C HIS A 34 -21.68 -5.94 -1.48
N TYR A 35 -21.86 -6.73 -2.54
CA TYR A 35 -21.13 -8.00 -2.71
C TYR A 35 -19.66 -7.76 -3.08
N GLN A 36 -19.39 -6.85 -3.99
CA GLN A 36 -18.04 -6.53 -4.44
C GLN A 36 -17.24 -5.84 -3.31
N PHE A 37 -17.85 -4.90 -2.61
CA PHE A 37 -17.26 -4.23 -1.46
C PHE A 37 -16.90 -5.21 -0.35
N LEU A 38 -17.85 -6.08 0.08
CA LEU A 38 -17.60 -7.07 1.13
C LEU A 38 -16.51 -8.06 0.74
N SER A 39 -16.51 -8.55 -0.51
CA SER A 39 -15.50 -9.48 -0.99
C SER A 39 -14.10 -8.84 -0.95
N LEU A 40 -13.93 -7.62 -1.48
CA LEU A 40 -12.67 -6.89 -1.47
C LEU A 40 -12.23 -6.53 -0.05
N LEU A 41 -13.16 -6.17 0.85
CA LEU A 41 -12.87 -5.86 2.23
C LEU A 41 -12.27 -7.08 2.96
N VAL A 42 -12.93 -8.24 2.85
CA VAL A 42 -12.47 -9.48 3.50
C VAL A 42 -11.14 -9.94 2.93
N ILE A 43 -11.01 -9.99 1.60
CA ILE A 43 -9.80 -10.46 0.94
C ILE A 43 -8.62 -9.53 1.25
N SER A 44 -8.82 -8.22 1.18
CA SER A 44 -7.82 -7.22 1.50
C SER A 44 -7.36 -7.30 2.96
N ALA A 45 -8.29 -7.51 3.90
CA ALA A 45 -7.98 -7.72 5.31
C ALA A 45 -7.14 -8.99 5.53
N VAL A 46 -7.49 -10.11 4.89
CA VAL A 46 -6.71 -11.36 4.94
C VAL A 46 -5.33 -11.18 4.32
N ALA A 47 -5.25 -10.59 3.12
CA ALA A 47 -4.00 -10.31 2.42
C ALA A 47 -3.07 -9.38 3.22
N SER A 48 -3.62 -8.48 4.04
CA SER A 48 -2.86 -7.59 4.93
C SER A 48 -2.05 -8.33 6.00
N ARG A 49 -2.43 -9.57 6.33
CA ARG A 49 -1.67 -10.43 7.26
C ARG A 49 -0.47 -11.11 6.59
N MET A 50 -0.42 -11.11 5.25
CA MET A 50 0.66 -11.67 4.47
C MET A 50 1.77 -10.64 4.29
N LYS A 51 2.62 -10.48 5.33
CA LYS A 51 3.70 -9.50 5.37
C LYS A 51 5.01 -10.12 4.92
N VAL A 52 5.75 -9.37 4.10
CA VAL A 52 7.13 -9.65 3.70
C VAL A 52 8.03 -8.57 4.29
N LYS A 53 9.07 -8.96 5.03
CA LYS A 53 10.07 -8.02 5.55
C LYS A 53 10.97 -7.53 4.42
N LEU A 54 11.17 -6.22 4.34
CA LEU A 54 12.12 -5.61 3.40
C LEU A 54 13.54 -5.68 4.01
N PRO A 55 14.54 -6.17 3.27
CA PRO A 55 15.91 -6.18 3.75
C PRO A 55 16.46 -4.74 3.86
N GLY A 56 17.12 -4.42 4.98
CA GLY A 56 17.79 -3.14 5.18
C GLY A 56 16.89 -1.95 5.53
N VAL A 57 15.58 -2.15 5.66
CA VAL A 57 14.62 -1.11 6.08
C VAL A 57 13.69 -1.68 7.15
N ASP A 58 13.44 -0.92 8.22
CA ASP A 58 12.44 -1.28 9.24
C ASP A 58 11.01 -1.10 8.70
N GLY A 59 10.70 -1.84 7.63
CA GLY A 59 9.42 -1.83 6.95
C GLY A 59 8.94 -3.22 6.58
N ASN A 60 7.61 -3.39 6.61
CA ASN A 60 6.95 -4.60 6.11
C ASN A 60 6.09 -4.23 4.91
N MET A 61 6.27 -4.95 3.81
CA MET A 61 5.40 -4.87 2.65
C MET A 61 4.30 -5.92 2.78
N SER A 62 3.05 -5.55 2.56
CA SER A 62 1.94 -6.51 2.58
C SER A 62 1.35 -6.68 1.17
N VAL A 63 0.75 -7.85 0.94
CA VAL A 63 0.26 -8.27 -0.38
C VAL A 63 -1.15 -7.72 -0.67
N ASN A 64 -1.62 -6.75 0.11
CA ASN A 64 -2.97 -6.17 0.01
C ASN A 64 -3.13 -5.08 -1.07
N LEU A 65 -2.03 -4.55 -1.59
CA LEU A 65 -2.06 -3.40 -2.51
C LEU A 65 -2.95 -3.60 -3.75
N PRO A 66 -2.92 -4.75 -4.47
CA PRO A 66 -3.79 -4.93 -5.63
C PRO A 66 -5.27 -4.82 -5.28
N PHE A 67 -5.68 -5.35 -4.12
CA PHE A 67 -7.08 -5.29 -3.69
C PHE A 67 -7.52 -3.86 -3.36
N ILE A 68 -6.62 -3.05 -2.79
CA ILE A 68 -6.88 -1.63 -2.54
C ILE A 68 -6.96 -0.86 -3.88
N LEU A 69 -6.08 -1.16 -4.84
CA LEU A 69 -6.12 -0.54 -6.17
C LEU A 69 -7.37 -0.94 -6.97
N ILE A 70 -7.82 -2.20 -6.85
CA ILE A 70 -9.07 -2.66 -7.46
C ILE A 70 -10.25 -1.94 -6.80
N ALA A 71 -10.26 -1.83 -5.47
CA ALA A 71 -11.28 -1.07 -4.77
C ALA A 71 -11.30 0.40 -5.21
N ALA A 72 -10.13 1.04 -5.36
CA ALA A 72 -10.01 2.39 -5.87
C ALA A 72 -10.53 2.56 -7.31
N ALA A 73 -10.39 1.52 -8.15
CA ALA A 73 -10.80 1.55 -9.56
C ALA A 73 -12.28 1.22 -9.78
N GLN A 74 -12.90 0.42 -8.89
CA GLN A 74 -14.21 -0.18 -9.15
C GLN A 74 -15.29 0.19 -8.13
N LEU A 75 -14.90 0.74 -6.98
CA LEU A 75 -15.82 1.09 -5.90
C LEU A 75 -15.92 2.60 -5.73
N SER A 76 -16.93 3.04 -4.98
CA SER A 76 -17.06 4.43 -4.57
C SER A 76 -15.89 4.90 -3.70
N LEU A 77 -15.71 6.21 -3.58
CA LEU A 77 -14.66 6.80 -2.74
C LEU A 77 -14.75 6.29 -1.30
N PHE A 78 -15.96 6.23 -0.74
CA PHE A 78 -16.17 5.74 0.62
C PHE A 78 -15.76 4.27 0.77
N GLU A 79 -16.22 3.40 -0.12
CA GLU A 79 -15.91 1.97 -0.08
C GLU A 79 -14.41 1.71 -0.21
N ALA A 80 -13.73 2.38 -1.15
CA ALA A 80 -12.28 2.24 -1.35
C ALA A 80 -11.48 2.71 -0.12
N VAL A 81 -11.87 3.83 0.49
CA VAL A 81 -11.25 4.37 1.70
C VAL A 81 -11.47 3.42 2.89
N VAL A 82 -12.66 2.82 3.04
CA VAL A 82 -12.94 1.82 4.09
C VAL A 82 -12.13 0.54 3.89
N VAL A 83 -12.00 0.04 2.67
CA VAL A 83 -11.12 -1.10 2.35
C VAL A 83 -9.68 -0.79 2.74
N ALA A 84 -9.17 0.40 2.43
CA ALA A 84 -7.81 0.82 2.78
C ALA A 84 -7.64 0.96 4.31
N LEU A 85 -8.62 1.55 5.00
CA LEU A 85 -8.65 1.73 6.46
C LEU A 85 -8.54 0.38 7.18
N VAL A 86 -9.44 -0.55 6.85
CA VAL A 86 -9.49 -1.89 7.46
C VAL A 86 -8.22 -2.66 7.16
N SER A 87 -7.77 -2.62 5.92
CA SER A 87 -6.54 -3.27 5.46
C SER A 87 -5.31 -2.79 6.22
N ALA A 88 -5.11 -1.48 6.33
CA ALA A 88 -3.99 -0.89 7.07
C ALA A 88 -4.12 -1.11 8.58
N GLY A 89 -5.33 -1.09 9.13
CA GLY A 89 -5.60 -1.43 10.53
C GLY A 89 -5.18 -2.86 10.85
N VAL A 90 -5.64 -3.84 10.07
CA VAL A 90 -5.27 -5.26 10.22
C VAL A 90 -3.77 -5.47 9.99
N GLN A 91 -3.18 -4.78 9.03
CA GLN A 91 -1.74 -4.80 8.78
C GLN A 91 -0.95 -4.30 9.99
N SER A 92 -1.43 -3.32 10.71
CA SER A 92 -0.74 -2.69 11.84
C SER A 92 -0.75 -3.56 13.12
N ILE A 93 -1.63 -4.56 13.19
CA ILE A 93 -1.69 -5.49 14.32
C ILE A 93 -0.41 -6.35 14.34
N PRO A 94 0.34 -6.39 15.45
CA PRO A 94 1.55 -7.20 15.55
C PRO A 94 1.22 -8.70 15.46
N LYS A 95 2.15 -9.48 14.90
CA LYS A 95 2.12 -10.93 15.04
C LYS A 95 2.61 -11.28 16.46
N SER A 96 2.21 -12.43 17.00
CA SER A 96 2.43 -12.94 18.37
C SER A 96 3.61 -12.30 19.14
N GLY A 97 3.32 -11.72 20.32
CA GLY A 97 4.32 -11.18 21.23
C GLY A 97 4.77 -9.73 21.04
N GLY A 98 4.32 -9.04 19.99
CA GLY A 98 4.64 -7.63 19.78
C GLY A 98 3.69 -6.69 20.52
N THR A 99 4.18 -5.54 21.00
CA THR A 99 3.34 -4.48 21.55
C THR A 99 2.71 -3.64 20.44
N LEU A 100 1.41 -3.35 20.56
CA LEU A 100 0.72 -2.41 19.69
C LEU A 100 1.33 -1.02 19.86
N GLN A 101 1.74 -0.43 18.75
CA GLN A 101 2.27 0.94 18.73
C GLN A 101 1.20 1.88 18.12
N PRO A 102 0.34 2.51 18.94
CA PRO A 102 -0.85 3.20 18.45
C PRO A 102 -0.49 4.38 17.53
N VAL A 103 0.60 5.08 17.79
CA VAL A 103 1.05 6.20 16.96
C VAL A 103 1.47 5.73 15.56
N LYS A 104 2.22 4.62 15.47
CA LYS A 104 2.60 4.03 14.17
C LYS A 104 1.39 3.50 13.43
N MET A 105 0.44 2.88 14.15
CA MET A 105 -0.80 2.38 13.57
C MET A 105 -1.61 3.53 12.99
N LEU A 106 -1.82 4.60 13.76
CA LEU A 106 -2.55 5.79 13.33
C LEU A 106 -1.91 6.40 12.08
N PHE A 107 -0.59 6.57 12.08
CA PHE A 107 0.16 7.09 10.94
C PHE A 107 -0.01 6.23 9.68
N ASN A 108 0.19 4.90 9.80
CA ASN A 108 0.06 3.98 8.67
C ASN A 108 -1.36 3.94 8.10
N VAL A 109 -2.38 3.90 8.98
CA VAL A 109 -3.79 3.91 8.58
C VAL A 109 -4.12 5.21 7.84
N SER A 110 -3.74 6.35 8.40
CA SER A 110 -4.02 7.67 7.80
C SER A 110 -3.32 7.83 6.45
N THR A 111 -2.06 7.40 6.35
CA THR A 111 -1.31 7.44 5.08
C THR A 111 -1.96 6.55 4.01
N MET A 112 -2.42 5.35 4.38
CA MET A 112 -3.07 4.42 3.45
C MET A 112 -4.44 4.94 2.99
N VAL A 113 -5.22 5.51 3.92
CA VAL A 113 -6.52 6.16 3.63
C VAL A 113 -6.33 7.33 2.65
N LEU A 114 -5.32 8.19 2.89
CA LEU A 114 -4.99 9.29 1.98
C LEU A 114 -4.58 8.77 0.60
N ALA A 115 -3.68 7.79 0.55
CA ALA A 115 -3.19 7.23 -0.71
C ALA A 115 -4.33 6.61 -1.53
N ALA A 116 -5.21 5.82 -0.90
CA ALA A 116 -6.37 5.22 -1.55
C ALA A 116 -7.38 6.28 -1.99
N GLY A 117 -7.70 7.25 -1.11
CA GLY A 117 -8.65 8.30 -1.42
C GLY A 117 -8.21 9.16 -2.60
N VAL A 118 -6.96 9.63 -2.62
CA VAL A 118 -6.42 10.45 -3.73
C VAL A 118 -6.36 9.63 -5.02
N ALA A 119 -5.96 8.37 -4.97
CA ALA A 119 -5.94 7.49 -6.14
C ALA A 119 -7.36 7.27 -6.70
N THR A 120 -8.36 7.04 -5.83
CA THR A 120 -9.76 6.90 -6.24
C THR A 120 -10.28 8.18 -6.87
N MET A 121 -10.05 9.34 -6.25
CA MET A 121 -10.46 10.64 -6.81
C MET A 121 -9.84 10.90 -8.19
N LEU A 122 -8.59 10.45 -8.39
CA LEU A 122 -7.91 10.58 -9.67
C LEU A 122 -8.52 9.66 -10.73
N LEU A 123 -8.84 8.42 -10.38
CA LEU A 123 -9.45 7.43 -11.28
C LEU A 123 -10.88 7.82 -11.73
N HIS A 124 -11.63 8.51 -10.88
CA HIS A 124 -12.98 8.98 -11.16
C HIS A 124 -13.02 10.43 -11.62
N ASN A 125 -11.87 11.00 -12.03
CA ASN A 125 -11.80 12.34 -12.55
C ASN A 125 -12.08 12.34 -14.06
N ASP A 126 -13.21 12.94 -14.47
CA ASP A 126 -13.67 12.98 -15.87
C ASP A 126 -12.64 13.58 -16.82
N TRP A 127 -11.87 14.58 -16.37
CA TRP A 127 -10.82 15.20 -17.18
C TRP A 127 -9.71 14.20 -17.50
N LEU A 128 -9.24 13.43 -16.50
CA LEU A 128 -8.18 12.45 -16.72
C LEU A 128 -8.66 11.30 -17.60
N VAL A 129 -9.86 10.81 -17.36
CA VAL A 129 -10.49 9.75 -18.18
C VAL A 129 -10.64 10.21 -19.62
N SER A 130 -11.12 11.43 -19.86
CA SER A 130 -11.28 12.01 -21.19
C SER A 130 -9.95 12.25 -21.89
N ALA A 131 -8.94 12.78 -21.17
CA ALA A 131 -7.61 13.04 -21.73
C ALA A 131 -6.85 11.76 -22.13
N THR A 132 -7.18 10.64 -21.48
CA THR A 132 -6.48 9.36 -21.67
C THR A 132 -7.29 8.33 -22.45
N HIS A 133 -8.36 8.75 -23.13
CA HIS A 133 -9.32 7.87 -23.82
C HIS A 133 -8.68 6.86 -24.79
N ARG A 134 -7.48 7.15 -25.31
CA ARG A 134 -6.77 6.26 -26.24
C ARG A 134 -6.01 5.11 -25.54
N ILE A 135 -5.72 5.23 -24.25
CA ILE A 135 -4.93 4.25 -23.48
C ILE A 135 -5.65 3.99 -22.16
N ALA A 136 -6.53 3.00 -22.16
CA ALA A 136 -7.39 2.65 -21.01
C ALA A 136 -6.63 2.35 -19.70
N SER A 137 -5.37 1.92 -19.78
CA SER A 137 -4.54 1.65 -18.61
C SER A 137 -3.84 2.88 -18.02
N LEU A 138 -3.79 4.00 -18.74
CA LEU A 138 -3.03 5.18 -18.32
C LEU A 138 -3.58 5.84 -17.03
N PRO A 139 -4.90 5.99 -16.85
CA PRO A 139 -5.45 6.48 -15.58
C PRO A 139 -5.04 5.61 -14.39
N LEU A 140 -5.02 4.29 -14.56
CA LEU A 140 -4.63 3.36 -13.51
C LEU A 140 -3.14 3.46 -13.17
N VAL A 141 -2.26 3.62 -14.17
CA VAL A 141 -0.83 3.85 -13.96
C VAL A 141 -0.61 5.18 -13.22
N ALA A 142 -1.30 6.24 -13.61
CA ALA A 142 -1.22 7.54 -12.95
C ALA A 142 -1.70 7.45 -11.48
N ALA A 143 -2.85 6.80 -11.24
CA ALA A 143 -3.39 6.61 -9.90
C ALA A 143 -2.46 5.75 -9.02
N CYS A 144 -1.87 4.69 -9.56
CA CYS A 144 -0.90 3.86 -8.86
C CYS A 144 0.37 4.65 -8.52
N SER A 145 0.84 5.50 -9.44
CA SER A 145 2.00 6.38 -9.20
C SER A 145 1.72 7.37 -8.09
N VAL A 146 0.55 7.99 -8.09
CA VAL A 146 0.13 8.92 -7.02
C VAL A 146 -0.05 8.18 -5.71
N PHE A 147 -0.69 6.99 -5.71
CA PHE A 147 -0.78 6.13 -4.54
C PHE A 147 0.60 5.82 -3.97
N PHE A 148 1.55 5.43 -4.83
CA PHE A 148 2.93 5.15 -4.44
C PHE A 148 3.58 6.35 -3.75
N LEU A 149 3.49 7.55 -4.35
CA LEU A 149 4.06 8.77 -3.79
C LEU A 149 3.43 9.13 -2.45
N VAL A 150 2.09 9.15 -2.37
CA VAL A 150 1.35 9.51 -1.15
C VAL A 150 1.59 8.50 -0.03
N ASN A 151 1.85 7.23 -0.37
CA ASN A 151 2.13 6.19 0.62
C ASN A 151 3.61 6.17 1.06
N THR A 152 4.56 6.43 0.18
CA THR A 152 6.00 6.24 0.48
C THR A 152 6.70 7.51 0.95
N LEU A 153 6.33 8.69 0.44
CA LEU A 153 6.94 9.96 0.85
C LEU A 153 6.74 10.27 2.34
N PRO A 154 5.54 10.14 2.92
CA PRO A 154 5.34 10.35 4.35
C PRO A 154 6.20 9.40 5.21
N VAL A 155 6.31 8.13 4.78
CA VAL A 155 7.16 7.15 5.48
C VAL A 155 8.63 7.54 5.43
N ALA A 156 9.14 7.92 4.26
CA ALA A 156 10.52 8.41 4.13
C ALA A 156 10.76 9.67 4.96
N THR A 157 9.78 10.58 4.99
CA THR A 157 9.85 11.83 5.76
C THR A 157 9.93 11.56 7.26
N ILE A 158 9.08 10.68 7.80
CA ILE A 158 9.11 10.39 9.24
C ILE A 158 10.42 9.71 9.65
N ILE A 159 10.95 8.80 8.83
CA ILE A 159 12.25 8.16 9.06
C ILE A 159 13.37 9.22 9.02
N SER A 160 13.38 10.11 8.03
CA SER A 160 14.34 11.20 7.93
C SER A 160 14.31 12.12 9.16
N LEU A 161 13.12 12.47 9.66
CA LEU A 161 12.96 13.31 10.86
C LEU A 161 13.38 12.61 12.15
N THR A 162 13.26 11.28 12.23
CA THR A 162 13.60 10.51 13.44
C THR A 162 15.07 10.11 13.47
N GLU A 163 15.66 9.76 12.34
CA GLU A 163 17.03 9.27 12.24
C GLU A 163 18.05 10.34 11.83
N GLY A 164 17.56 11.52 11.41
CA GLY A 164 18.43 12.62 10.95
C GLY A 164 19.10 12.36 9.59
N SER A 165 18.65 11.37 8.86
CA SER A 165 19.19 10.97 7.55
C SER A 165 18.57 11.78 6.42
N HIS A 166 19.26 11.90 5.28
CA HIS A 166 18.76 12.64 4.12
C HIS A 166 17.52 11.96 3.51
N LEU A 167 16.41 12.71 3.39
CA LEU A 167 15.13 12.25 2.87
C LEU A 167 15.26 11.53 1.51
N LEU A 168 15.97 12.13 0.56
CA LEU A 168 16.10 11.55 -0.79
C LEU A 168 16.82 10.20 -0.80
N ARG A 169 17.79 9.99 0.10
CA ARG A 169 18.51 8.72 0.21
C ARG A 169 17.57 7.64 0.74
N ILE A 170 16.79 7.94 1.78
CA ILE A 170 15.81 7.00 2.35
C ILE A 170 14.73 6.68 1.32
N TRP A 171 14.16 7.72 0.70
CA TRP A 171 13.11 7.53 -0.29
C TRP A 171 13.58 6.75 -1.52
N SER A 172 14.79 7.03 -2.03
CA SER A 172 15.38 6.28 -3.14
C SER A 172 15.55 4.80 -2.78
N SER A 173 15.97 4.47 -1.57
CA SER A 173 16.06 3.09 -1.09
C SER A 173 14.69 2.40 -1.05
N ILE A 174 13.67 3.08 -0.50
CA ILE A 174 12.29 2.57 -0.46
C ILE A 174 11.75 2.39 -1.88
N CYS A 175 11.99 3.38 -2.75
CA CYS A 175 11.55 3.37 -4.14
C CYS A 175 12.14 2.15 -4.89
N HIS A 176 13.42 1.95 -4.80
CA HIS A 176 14.11 0.85 -5.49
C HIS A 176 13.59 -0.54 -5.08
N LEU A 177 13.27 -0.71 -3.80
CA LEU A 177 12.75 -1.97 -3.26
C LEU A 177 11.26 -2.17 -3.55
N SER A 178 10.46 -1.11 -3.53
CA SER A 178 8.99 -1.20 -3.59
C SER A 178 8.43 -0.99 -4.99
N PHE A 179 9.08 -0.20 -5.85
CA PHE A 179 8.58 0.17 -7.16
C PHE A 179 8.24 -1.01 -8.07
N PRO A 180 9.08 -2.08 -8.17
CA PRO A 180 8.74 -3.25 -8.99
C PRO A 180 7.45 -3.93 -8.53
N TYR A 181 7.21 -3.97 -7.21
CA TYR A 181 5.98 -4.51 -6.65
C TYR A 181 4.76 -3.67 -7.04
N TYR A 182 4.87 -2.33 -6.98
CA TYR A 182 3.78 -1.45 -7.38
C TYR A 182 3.44 -1.59 -8.87
N LEU A 183 4.44 -1.71 -9.74
CA LEU A 183 4.23 -1.99 -11.16
C LEU A 183 3.52 -3.32 -11.40
N ALA A 184 3.95 -4.39 -10.72
CA ALA A 184 3.30 -5.68 -10.80
C ALA A 184 1.84 -5.62 -10.34
N CYS A 185 1.58 -4.93 -9.21
CA CYS A 185 0.23 -4.71 -8.71
C CYS A 185 -0.65 -3.92 -9.68
N THR A 186 -0.10 -2.90 -10.35
CA THR A 186 -0.82 -2.14 -11.38
C THR A 186 -1.21 -3.02 -12.56
N GLY A 187 -0.29 -3.85 -13.04
CA GLY A 187 -0.56 -4.82 -14.11
C GLY A 187 -1.67 -5.81 -13.74
N VAL A 188 -1.57 -6.40 -12.55
CA VAL A 188 -2.61 -7.31 -12.03
C VAL A 188 -3.95 -6.60 -11.91
N THR A 189 -3.99 -5.38 -11.34
CA THR A 189 -5.22 -4.59 -11.21
C THR A 189 -5.83 -4.30 -12.57
N SER A 190 -5.01 -3.93 -13.58
CA SER A 190 -5.48 -3.67 -14.94
C SER A 190 -6.17 -4.90 -15.56
N ILE A 191 -5.54 -6.07 -15.44
CA ILE A 191 -6.10 -7.33 -15.94
C ILE A 191 -7.43 -7.63 -15.26
N ILE A 192 -7.49 -7.51 -13.93
CA ILE A 192 -8.73 -7.81 -13.18
C ILE A 192 -9.83 -6.80 -13.49
N THR A 193 -9.50 -5.53 -13.61
CA THR A 193 -10.49 -4.52 -13.99
C THR A 193 -11.11 -4.84 -15.37
N ALA A 194 -10.29 -5.30 -16.32
CA ALA A 194 -10.78 -5.77 -17.60
C ALA A 194 -11.63 -7.07 -17.46
N MET A 195 -11.20 -8.01 -16.63
CA MET A 195 -11.95 -9.26 -16.37
C MET A 195 -13.27 -9.01 -15.66
N THR A 196 -13.38 -7.99 -14.82
CA THR A 196 -14.63 -7.65 -14.14
C THR A 196 -15.74 -7.31 -15.13
N GLN A 197 -15.39 -6.77 -16.30
CA GLN A 197 -16.36 -6.53 -17.37
C GLN A 197 -16.94 -7.84 -17.97
N LEU A 198 -16.20 -8.96 -17.87
CA LEU A 198 -16.59 -10.27 -18.45
C LEU A 198 -17.27 -11.18 -17.44
N ILE A 199 -16.72 -11.30 -16.23
CA ILE A 199 -17.17 -12.26 -15.20
C ILE A 199 -17.76 -11.58 -13.95
N GLY A 200 -17.89 -10.25 -13.96
CA GLY A 200 -18.49 -9.49 -12.87
C GLY A 200 -17.65 -9.46 -11.58
N TRP A 201 -18.33 -9.27 -10.43
CA TRP A 201 -17.73 -9.07 -9.10
C TRP A 201 -16.82 -10.22 -8.62
N GLN A 202 -16.85 -11.37 -9.28
CA GLN A 202 -16.03 -12.54 -8.94
C GLN A 202 -14.59 -12.41 -9.43
N ALA A 203 -14.30 -11.51 -10.38
CA ALA A 203 -12.97 -11.31 -10.95
C ALA A 203 -11.86 -11.09 -9.90
N PRO A 204 -12.02 -10.28 -8.83
CA PRO A 204 -11.04 -10.13 -7.78
C PRO A 204 -10.67 -11.43 -7.05
N LEU A 205 -11.55 -12.43 -7.00
CA LEU A 205 -11.25 -13.72 -6.38
C LEU A 205 -10.21 -14.51 -7.16
N ALA A 206 -10.19 -14.37 -8.49
CA ALA A 206 -9.20 -15.03 -9.35
C ALA A 206 -7.75 -14.59 -9.08
N ILE A 207 -7.54 -13.46 -8.42
CA ILE A 207 -6.19 -12.97 -8.05
C ILE A 207 -5.59 -13.76 -6.89
N LEU A 208 -6.38 -14.36 -6.02
CA LEU A 208 -5.87 -15.01 -4.80
C LEU A 208 -4.71 -15.98 -5.07
N PRO A 209 -4.80 -16.91 -6.06
CA PRO A 209 -3.67 -17.77 -6.38
C PRO A 209 -2.43 -17.01 -6.84
N VAL A 210 -2.61 -15.98 -7.68
CA VAL A 210 -1.51 -15.16 -8.20
C VAL A 210 -0.83 -14.40 -7.06
N MET A 211 -1.61 -13.82 -6.13
CA MET A 211 -1.07 -13.10 -4.99
C MET A 211 -0.39 -14.03 -3.99
N LEU A 212 -0.89 -15.25 -3.80
CA LEU A 212 -0.22 -16.28 -3.00
C LEU A 212 1.13 -16.66 -3.63
N LEU A 213 1.18 -16.82 -4.95
CA LEU A 213 2.42 -17.11 -5.67
C LEU A 213 3.40 -15.94 -5.55
N MET A 214 2.97 -14.71 -5.79
CA MET A 214 3.79 -13.50 -5.61
C MET A 214 4.32 -13.40 -4.18
N TYR A 215 3.47 -13.63 -3.17
CA TYR A 215 3.89 -13.64 -1.77
C TYR A 215 4.99 -14.69 -1.52
N ARG A 216 4.84 -15.90 -2.05
CA ARG A 216 5.84 -16.97 -1.94
C ARG A 216 7.15 -16.60 -2.61
N CYS A 217 7.09 -16.07 -3.84
CA CYS A 217 8.27 -15.64 -4.61
C CYS A 217 9.02 -14.51 -3.90
N TYR A 218 8.32 -13.46 -3.44
CA TYR A 218 8.96 -12.35 -2.72
C TYR A 218 9.54 -12.81 -1.38
N ARG A 219 8.84 -13.66 -0.65
CA ARG A 219 9.35 -14.21 0.61
C ARG A 219 10.64 -15.02 0.41
N LEU A 220 10.69 -15.87 -0.63
CA LEU A 220 11.89 -16.64 -0.96
C LEU A 220 13.03 -15.74 -1.42
N TYR A 221 12.75 -14.79 -2.32
CA TYR A 221 13.76 -13.84 -2.81
C TYR A 221 14.42 -13.06 -1.65
N PHE A 222 13.63 -12.52 -0.76
CA PHE A 222 14.17 -11.74 0.36
C PHE A 222 14.81 -12.60 1.46
N SER A 223 14.39 -13.87 1.65
CA SER A 223 15.10 -14.77 2.57
C SER A 223 16.51 -15.08 2.06
N HIS A 224 16.67 -15.37 0.79
CA HIS A 224 18.00 -15.60 0.18
C HIS A 224 18.87 -14.34 0.17
N ALA A 225 18.29 -13.17 -0.09
CA ALA A 225 19.02 -11.91 -0.05
C ALA A 225 19.52 -11.55 1.37
N ALA A 226 18.79 -11.97 2.41
CA ALA A 226 19.21 -11.77 3.81
C ALA A 226 20.29 -12.77 4.26
N GLU A 227 20.34 -13.99 3.71
CA GLU A 227 21.31 -15.03 4.05
C GLU A 227 22.67 -14.82 3.35
N ALA A 228 22.70 -14.22 2.16
CA ALA A 228 23.90 -14.01 1.38
C ALA A 228 25.03 -13.26 2.14
N PRO A 229 24.78 -12.13 2.83
CA PRO A 229 25.81 -11.44 3.60
C PRO A 229 26.24 -12.20 4.87
N ALA A 230 25.38 -13.01 5.47
CA ALA A 230 25.71 -13.84 6.63
C ALA A 230 26.64 -14.99 6.22
N ALA A 231 26.36 -15.64 5.10
CA ALA A 231 27.22 -16.71 4.55
C ALA A 231 28.58 -16.16 4.11
N ALA A 232 28.65 -14.95 3.54
CA ALA A 232 29.90 -14.29 3.18
C ALA A 232 30.77 -13.97 4.41
N LYS A 233 30.14 -13.45 5.50
CA LYS A 233 30.85 -13.21 6.78
C LYS A 233 31.32 -14.49 7.44
N ALA A 234 30.53 -15.57 7.42
CA ALA A 234 30.92 -16.86 7.99
C ALA A 234 32.12 -17.48 7.24
N ARG A 235 32.15 -17.37 5.91
CA ARG A 235 33.30 -17.81 5.08
C ARG A 235 34.56 -17.00 5.37
N ALA A 236 34.45 -15.68 5.53
CA ALA A 236 35.59 -14.83 5.88
C ALA A 236 36.15 -15.11 7.29
N ALA A 237 35.31 -15.47 8.25
CA ALA A 237 35.72 -15.80 9.61
C ALA A 237 36.32 -17.22 9.72
N GLY A 238 35.96 -18.17 8.84
CA GLY A 238 36.52 -19.50 8.81
C GLY A 238 37.82 -19.64 8.00
N ALA A 239 38.29 -18.57 7.34
CA ALA A 239 39.52 -18.50 6.58
C ALA A 239 40.69 -17.86 7.34
N GLN A 240 40.51 -17.49 8.61
CA GLN A 240 41.50 -17.03 9.57
C GLN A 240 41.84 -18.18 10.55
#